data_e5a0e495e45489d94e9d09f320e7a6f0
#
_entry.id   e5a0e495e45489d94e9d09f320e7a6f0
#
_cell.length_a   1.000
_cell.length_b   1.000
_cell.length_c   1.000
_cell.angle_alpha   90.00
_cell.angle_beta   90.00
_cell.angle_gamma   90.00
#
_symmetry.space_group_name_H-M   'P 1'
#
loop_
_entity.id
_entity.type
_entity.pdbx_description
1 polymer ?
#
loop_
_entity_poly.entity_id
_entity_poly.type
_entity_poly.pdbx_seq_one_letter_code
_entity_poly.pdbx_strand_id
1 'polypeptide(L)' 'MYQLQVEKMSCGHCVGAVTKAVQALDAGATVQVDLASKRVTVESASALAQISAAIVAAGYPVTSAV' A
#
# COMPACT_ATOMS: atom_id res chain seq x y z
N MET A 1 4.78 -0.45 11.88
CA MET A 1 4.22 -1.28 10.79
C MET A 1 2.76 -0.95 10.61
N TYR A 2 2.35 -0.69 9.39
CA TYR A 2 0.98 -0.35 9.08
C TYR A 2 0.32 -1.49 8.31
N GLN A 3 -0.98 -1.68 8.53
CA GLN A 3 -1.77 -2.64 7.78
C GLN A 3 -2.93 -1.91 7.12
N LEU A 4 -3.04 -2.07 5.81
CA LEU A 4 -4.07 -1.40 5.02
C LEU A 4 -4.88 -2.44 4.27
N GLN A 5 -6.19 -2.24 4.23
CA GLN A 5 -7.08 -3.01 3.39
C GLN A 5 -7.26 -2.24 2.09
N VAL A 6 -6.78 -2.80 1.00
CA VAL A 6 -6.75 -2.12 -0.30
C VAL A 6 -7.60 -2.88 -1.30
N GLU A 7 -8.48 -2.17 -1.99
CA GLU A 7 -9.36 -2.76 -2.98
C GLU A 7 -8.77 -2.67 -4.40
N LYS A 8 -9.37 -3.41 -5.32
CA LYS A 8 -8.98 -3.46 -6.73
C LYS A 8 -7.59 -4.04 -6.99
N MET A 9 -6.99 -4.69 -6.02
CA MET A 9 -5.76 -5.45 -6.25
C MET A 9 -6.14 -6.87 -6.66
N SER A 10 -6.14 -7.14 -7.95
CA SER A 10 -6.57 -8.43 -8.46
C SER A 10 -5.46 -9.25 -9.11
N CYS A 11 -4.24 -8.71 -9.21
CA CYS A 11 -3.13 -9.42 -9.87
C CYS A 11 -1.78 -8.89 -9.39
N GLY A 12 -0.71 -9.59 -9.75
CA GLY A 12 0.64 -9.19 -9.38
C GLY A 12 1.07 -7.82 -9.92
N HIS A 13 0.48 -7.38 -11.01
CA HIS A 13 0.74 -6.06 -11.57
C HIS A 13 0.34 -4.95 -10.59
N CYS A 14 -0.77 -5.14 -9.91
CA CYS A 14 -1.25 -4.20 -8.89
C CYS A 14 -0.31 -4.15 -7.70
N VAL A 15 0.27 -5.29 -7.32
CA VAL A 15 1.28 -5.36 -6.25
C VAL A 15 2.44 -4.43 -6.56
N GLY A 16 2.96 -4.49 -7.78
CA GLY A 16 4.05 -3.62 -8.20
C GLY A 16 3.68 -2.14 -8.16
N ALA A 17 2.49 -1.79 -8.60
CA ALA A 17 2.02 -0.41 -8.60
C ALA A 17 1.89 0.16 -7.18
N VAL A 18 1.32 -0.61 -6.26
CA VAL A 18 1.19 -0.21 -4.85
C VAL A 18 2.57 -0.08 -4.21
N THR A 19 3.45 -1.04 -4.45
CA THR A 19 4.81 -1.00 -3.91
C THR A 19 5.56 0.26 -4.38
N LYS A 20 5.47 0.56 -5.68
CA LYS A 20 6.10 1.76 -6.23
C LYS A 20 5.54 3.04 -5.64
N ALA A 21 4.22 3.10 -5.44
CA ALA A 21 3.58 4.27 -4.86
C ALA A 21 4.11 4.56 -3.46
N VAL A 22 4.26 3.53 -2.63
CA VAL A 22 4.78 3.68 -1.27
C VAL A 22 6.28 4.02 -1.31
N GLN A 23 7.05 3.36 -2.16
CA GLN A 23 8.48 3.62 -2.26
C GLN A 23 8.81 4.98 -2.86
N ALA A 24 7.92 5.55 -3.65
CA ALA A 24 8.08 6.92 -4.13
C ALA A 24 7.96 7.93 -2.98
N LEU A 25 7.18 7.61 -1.97
CA LEU A 25 7.03 8.43 -0.77
C LEU A 25 8.20 8.21 0.20
N ASP A 26 8.61 6.95 0.36
CA ASP A 26 9.69 6.55 1.27
C ASP A 26 10.46 5.40 0.63
N ALA A 27 11.63 5.70 0.08
CA ALA A 27 12.46 4.72 -0.63
C ALA A 27 12.93 3.58 0.27
N GLY A 28 13.00 3.80 1.59
CA GLY A 28 13.37 2.76 2.56
C GLY A 28 12.20 1.92 3.04
N ALA A 29 10.99 2.17 2.56
CA ALA A 29 9.81 1.43 3.00
C ALA A 29 9.85 -0.02 2.51
N THR A 30 9.40 -0.92 3.39
CA THR A 30 9.18 -2.32 3.05
C THR A 30 7.68 -2.54 2.86
N VAL A 31 7.30 -3.10 1.72
CA VAL A 31 5.90 -3.34 1.37
C VAL A 31 5.68 -4.81 1.12
N GLN A 32 4.70 -5.39 1.80
CA GLN A 32 4.26 -6.76 1.57
C GLN A 32 2.78 -6.76 1.23
N VAL A 33 2.39 -7.44 0.17
CA VAL A 33 1.01 -7.47 -0.30
C VAL A 33 0.49 -8.90 -0.27
N ASP A 34 -0.68 -9.09 0.34
CA ASP A 34 -1.41 -10.35 0.32
C ASP A 34 -2.67 -10.16 -0.52
N LEU A 35 -2.66 -10.71 -1.73
CA LEU A 35 -3.79 -10.58 -2.65
C LEU A 35 -5.03 -11.35 -2.17
N ALA A 36 -4.82 -12.44 -1.46
CA ALA A 36 -5.95 -13.26 -0.98
C ALA A 36 -6.80 -12.50 0.04
N SER A 37 -6.16 -11.75 0.94
CA SER A 37 -6.85 -10.96 1.95
C SER A 37 -6.98 -9.48 1.57
N LYS A 38 -6.40 -9.07 0.44
CA LYS A 38 -6.35 -7.68 -0.02
C LYS A 38 -5.67 -6.77 1.00
N ARG A 39 -4.68 -7.29 1.68
CA ARG A 39 -3.98 -6.57 2.74
C ARG A 39 -2.59 -6.14 2.29
N VAL A 40 -2.25 -4.91 2.59
CA VAL A 40 -0.91 -4.36 2.38
C VAL A 40 -0.30 -4.07 3.74
N THR A 41 0.88 -4.63 3.98
CA THR A 41 1.65 -4.35 5.20
C THR A 41 2.85 -3.49 4.81
N VAL A 42 2.99 -2.36 5.48
CA VAL A 42 4.05 -1.38 5.17
C VAL A 42 4.86 -1.10 6.41
N GLU A 43 6.18 -1.22 6.30
CA GLU A 43 7.11 -0.72 7.30
C GLU A 43 7.76 0.55 6.75
N SER A 44 7.47 1.68 7.38
CA SER A 44 7.95 2.98 6.92
C SER A 44 7.99 3.97 8.07
N ALA A 45 8.87 4.94 7.95
CA ALA A 45 8.93 6.07 8.87
C ALA A 45 7.89 7.15 8.54
N SER A 46 7.26 7.07 7.37
CA SER A 46 6.23 8.02 6.96
C SER A 46 4.93 7.78 7.74
N ALA A 47 4.10 8.82 7.84
CA ALA A 47 2.81 8.71 8.53
C ALA A 47 1.85 7.82 7.74
N LEU A 48 1.00 7.08 8.46
CA LEU A 48 -0.01 6.21 7.85
C LEU A 48 -0.90 6.96 6.86
N ALA A 49 -1.30 8.18 7.20
CA ALA A 49 -2.14 8.99 6.32
C ALA A 49 -1.47 9.28 4.97
N GLN A 50 -0.15 9.50 4.97
CA GLN A 50 0.61 9.74 3.75
C GLN A 50 0.72 8.48 2.90
N ILE A 51 0.93 7.33 3.54
CA ILE A 51 1.01 6.04 2.86
C ILE A 51 -0.34 5.71 2.22
N SER A 52 -1.42 5.86 2.97
CA SER A 52 -2.78 5.65 2.47
C SER A 52 -3.08 6.56 1.28
N ALA A 53 -2.72 7.84 1.37
CA ALA A 53 -2.95 8.80 0.29
C ALA A 53 -2.15 8.42 -0.97
N ALA A 54 -0.91 7.93 -0.81
CA ALA A 54 -0.10 7.51 -1.94
C ALA A 54 -0.72 6.31 -2.67
N ILE A 55 -1.27 5.35 -1.93
CA ILE A 55 -1.92 4.18 -2.50
C ILE A 55 -3.21 4.59 -3.23
N VAL A 56 -4.02 5.45 -2.62
CA VAL A 56 -5.24 5.96 -3.26
C VAL A 56 -4.91 6.73 -4.54
N ALA A 57 -3.85 7.55 -4.52
CA ALA A 57 -3.41 8.29 -5.69
C ALA A 57 -2.97 7.38 -6.84
N ALA A 58 -2.51 6.17 -6.52
CA ALA A 58 -2.15 5.16 -7.52
C ALA A 58 -3.37 4.47 -8.14
N GLY A 59 -4.58 4.76 -7.66
CA GLY A 59 -5.81 4.21 -8.18
C GLY A 59 -6.38 3.03 -7.38
N TYR A 60 -5.88 2.79 -6.18
CA TYR A 60 -6.31 1.67 -5.34
C TYR A 60 -6.97 2.19 -4.07
N PRO A 61 -8.29 2.09 -3.94
CA PRO A 61 -8.99 2.58 -2.75
C PRO A 61 -8.55 1.84 -1.49
N VAL A 62 -8.34 2.59 -0.42
CA VAL A 62 -8.03 2.05 0.90
C VAL A 62 -9.29 2.10 1.75
N THR A 63 -9.78 0.93 2.16
CA THR A 63 -11.02 0.83 2.93
C THR A 63 -10.78 0.80 4.43
N SER A 64 -9.59 0.42 4.85
CA SER A 64 -9.20 0.36 6.27
C SER A 64 -7.69 0.54 6.37
N ALA A 65 -7.24 1.26 7.39
CA ALA A 65 -5.81 1.46 7.63
C ALA A 65 -5.56 1.59 9.13
N VAL A 66 -4.59 0.82 9.62
CA VAL A 66 -4.20 0.84 11.04
C VAL A 66 -2.69 0.81 11.23
#